data_0531c13bf891ea487958ba7befc9079d
#
_entry.id   0531c13bf891ea487958ba7befc9079d
#
_cell.length_a   1.000
_cell.length_b   1.000
_cell.length_c   1.000
_cell.angle_alpha   90.00
_cell.angle_beta   90.00
_cell.angle_gamma   90.00
#
_symmetry.space_group_name_H-M   'P 1'
#
loop_
_entity.id
_entity.type
_entity.pdbx_description
1 polymer ?
#
loop_
_entity_poly.entity_id
_entity_poly.type
_entity_poly.pdbx_seq_one_letter_code
_entity_poly.pdbx_strand_id
1 'polypeptide(L)'
;MKKLQGILMLLLSSVLLVSCQANKNENKDQNKEQTTQNESNKQEDSKKKDENKKEESNNQNSDSSNKNSSSADNKTTDTKVIGSEEYGYVKVPKDWIDFKDINGGNDIQSSDTSSYNVVTLNIFRPSQLGISEAEYASIDPKLVANSVYSKQENSQMFEKISGTKSKIGGYDAYVINTLTNTGKYFITYIFKADDGKIHYTSIEGDKDTLTKMIPLIEESWSLKK
;
A
#
# COMPACT_ATOMS: atom_id res chain seq x y z
N MET A 1 20.12 -16.89 25.91
CA MET A 1 19.21 -16.47 24.82
C MET A 1 18.13 -15.47 25.28
N LYS A 2 18.48 -14.45 26.06
CA LYS A 2 17.53 -13.44 26.59
C LYS A 2 18.01 -11.99 26.42
N LYS A 3 18.98 -11.71 25.51
CA LYS A 3 19.55 -10.36 25.31
C LYS A 3 19.30 -9.77 23.89
N LEU A 4 18.55 -10.44 23.04
CA LEU A 4 18.34 -9.97 21.65
C LEU A 4 17.06 -9.14 21.43
N GLN A 5 16.23 -8.97 22.47
CA GLN A 5 14.93 -8.28 22.35
C GLN A 5 15.00 -6.76 22.55
N GLY A 6 16.16 -6.21 22.87
CA GLY A 6 16.26 -4.79 23.26
C GLY A 6 16.81 -3.83 22.22
N ILE A 7 17.32 -4.27 21.07
CA ILE A 7 18.11 -3.41 20.17
C ILE A 7 17.36 -3.06 18.86
N LEU A 8 16.27 -3.71 18.55
CA LEU A 8 15.54 -3.51 17.27
C LEU A 8 14.69 -2.22 17.22
N MET A 9 14.79 -1.35 18.22
CA MET A 9 13.81 -0.24 18.37
C MET A 9 14.24 1.11 17.79
N LEU A 10 15.36 1.28 17.10
CA LEU A 10 15.88 2.65 16.97
C LEU A 10 16.21 3.21 15.57
N LEU A 11 16.08 2.51 14.47
CA LEU A 11 16.59 3.07 13.21
C LEU A 11 15.75 2.83 11.94
N LEU A 12 14.43 2.91 12.03
CA LEU A 12 13.59 2.95 10.81
C LEU A 12 12.96 4.34 10.57
N SER A 13 13.66 5.40 10.94
CA SER A 13 13.10 6.75 10.90
C SER A 13 13.16 7.46 9.53
N SER A 14 13.63 6.80 8.47
CA SER A 14 13.90 7.49 7.20
C SER A 14 13.12 7.02 5.96
N VAL A 15 12.22 6.03 6.08
CA VAL A 15 11.59 5.46 4.88
C VAL A 15 10.10 5.84 4.69
N LEU A 16 9.47 6.53 5.64
CA LEU A 16 8.03 6.82 5.54
C LEU A 16 7.69 8.30 5.63
N LEU A 17 8.46 9.15 5.01
CA LEU A 17 8.06 10.55 4.86
C LEU A 17 8.12 10.91 3.39
N VAL A 18 7.20 10.44 2.61
CA VAL A 18 6.91 11.15 1.37
C VAL A 18 5.52 10.89 0.90
N SER A 19 4.98 12.01 0.62
CA SER A 19 3.93 12.32 -0.32
C SER A 19 2.57 12.60 0.29
N CYS A 20 2.46 13.77 0.93
CA CYS A 20 1.23 14.57 0.91
C CYS A 20 1.59 16.02 1.21
N GLN A 21 2.08 16.76 0.21
CA GLN A 21 1.95 18.22 0.22
C GLN A 21 1.13 18.64 -0.99
N ALA A 22 -0.17 18.76 -0.75
CA ALA A 22 -1.01 19.56 -1.62
C ALA A 22 -0.65 21.04 -1.41
N ASN A 23 -0.21 21.68 -2.47
CA ASN A 23 0.01 23.11 -2.57
C ASN A 23 -1.24 23.88 -2.13
N LYS A 24 -1.16 24.58 -1.00
CA LYS A 24 -2.06 25.70 -0.69
C LYS A 24 -1.26 26.99 -0.81
N ASN A 25 -1.57 27.76 -1.83
CA ASN A 25 -1.21 29.15 -1.95
C ASN A 25 -1.80 29.93 -0.76
N GLU A 26 -0.94 30.48 0.06
CA GLU A 26 -1.31 31.47 1.07
C GLU A 26 -1.29 32.87 0.47
N ASN A 27 -2.45 33.53 0.54
CA ASN A 27 -2.49 35.00 0.56
C ASN A 27 -2.67 35.45 2.00
N LYS A 28 -1.70 36.23 2.45
CA LYS A 28 -1.73 37.02 3.70
C LYS A 28 -2.82 38.08 3.62
N ASP A 29 -3.64 38.20 4.68
CA ASP A 29 -3.88 39.49 5.29
C ASP A 29 -4.33 39.36 6.74
N GLN A 30 -3.79 40.26 7.55
CA GLN A 30 -3.94 40.41 8.99
C GLN A 30 -5.33 40.96 9.35
N ASN A 31 -5.97 40.53 10.43
CA ASN A 31 -6.29 41.40 11.57
C ASN A 31 -7.09 40.72 12.67
N LYS A 32 -6.57 40.85 13.89
CA LYS A 32 -7.11 41.08 15.23
C LYS A 32 -8.52 40.61 15.68
N GLU A 33 -8.42 39.86 16.80
CA GLU A 33 -9.17 40.00 18.10
C GLU A 33 -10.71 39.95 18.11
N GLN A 34 -11.27 39.05 18.81
CA GLN A 34 -11.80 39.11 20.20
C GLN A 34 -12.89 38.05 20.47
N THR A 35 -12.66 37.27 21.48
CA THR A 35 -13.53 36.82 22.61
C THR A 35 -15.06 36.90 22.43
N THR A 36 -15.81 35.83 22.66
CA THR A 36 -16.64 35.61 23.85
C THR A 36 -17.57 34.39 23.69
N GLN A 37 -17.66 33.68 24.80
CA GLN A 37 -18.57 32.63 25.25
C GLN A 37 -20.05 32.77 24.87
N ASN A 38 -20.74 31.67 24.74
CA ASN A 38 -21.84 31.13 25.59
C ASN A 38 -22.62 30.08 24.79
N GLU A 39 -22.69 28.88 25.30
CA GLU A 39 -23.74 28.27 26.15
C GLU A 39 -25.11 28.06 25.51
N SER A 40 -25.46 26.79 25.52
CA SER A 40 -26.71 26.20 26.02
C SER A 40 -27.90 25.93 25.10
N ASN A 41 -28.31 24.72 25.26
CA ASN A 41 -29.68 24.14 25.40
C ASN A 41 -30.28 23.52 24.15
N LYS A 42 -30.48 22.21 24.24
CA LYS A 42 -31.54 21.40 24.87
C LYS A 42 -32.71 21.07 23.93
N GLN A 43 -32.86 19.75 23.77
CA GLN A 43 -34.09 18.94 23.87
C GLN A 43 -35.13 19.09 22.75
N GLU A 44 -35.68 18.08 22.32
CA GLU A 44 -36.48 16.86 22.57
C GLU A 44 -37.25 16.60 21.28
N ASP A 45 -37.53 15.49 20.88
CA ASP A 45 -38.27 14.28 21.20
C ASP A 45 -39.34 13.99 20.12
N SER A 46 -39.66 12.73 19.95
CA SER A 46 -40.88 12.06 19.48
C SER A 46 -40.79 11.38 18.11
N LYS A 47 -40.66 10.11 18.12
CA LYS A 47 -41.56 8.96 18.27
C LYS A 47 -42.56 8.71 17.13
N LYS A 48 -42.48 7.46 16.73
CA LYS A 48 -43.53 6.47 16.36
C LYS A 48 -43.76 6.28 14.85
N LYS A 49 -43.57 4.98 14.45
CA LYS A 49 -44.49 3.85 14.35
C LYS A 49 -45.30 3.91 13.04
N ASP A 50 -45.53 2.92 12.28
CA ASP A 50 -45.79 1.49 12.32
C ASP A 50 -45.85 0.95 10.88
N GLU A 51 -45.40 -0.26 10.73
CA GLU A 51 -46.07 -1.51 10.35
C GLU A 51 -46.49 -1.72 8.87
N ASN A 52 -45.95 -2.81 8.37
CA ASN A 52 -46.64 -4.01 7.80
C ASN A 52 -47.14 -3.98 6.34
N LYS A 53 -46.70 -4.88 5.50
CA LYS A 53 -47.34 -6.11 5.14
C LYS A 53 -46.76 -6.71 3.87
N LYS A 54 -46.32 -7.92 3.96
CA LYS A 54 -46.37 -9.13 3.18
C LYS A 54 -47.31 -9.10 1.97
N GLU A 55 -46.84 -9.63 0.82
CA GLU A 55 -47.41 -10.82 0.22
C GLU A 55 -46.62 -11.31 -1.00
N GLU A 56 -46.54 -12.62 -1.03
CA GLU A 56 -46.01 -13.54 -2.02
C GLU A 56 -46.79 -13.49 -3.33
N SER A 57 -46.14 -13.89 -4.43
CA SER A 57 -46.58 -15.01 -5.28
C SER A 57 -45.77 -15.07 -6.59
N ASN A 58 -44.97 -16.06 -6.72
CA ASN A 58 -45.04 -17.23 -7.60
C ASN A 58 -45.17 -16.99 -9.13
N ASN A 59 -44.18 -17.49 -9.83
CA ASN A 59 -44.18 -18.59 -10.82
C ASN A 59 -43.79 -18.27 -12.27
N GLN A 60 -42.88 -19.10 -12.70
CA GLN A 60 -42.70 -19.84 -13.97
C GLN A 60 -42.09 -19.21 -15.20
N ASN A 61 -40.88 -19.66 -15.42
CA ASN A 61 -40.41 -20.44 -16.60
C ASN A 61 -40.61 -19.83 -18.00
N SER A 62 -39.47 -19.51 -18.63
CA SER A 62 -39.21 -19.98 -20.00
C SER A 62 -37.74 -19.82 -20.35
N ASP A 63 -37.19 -20.91 -20.72
CA ASP A 63 -35.99 -21.22 -21.45
C ASP A 63 -35.76 -20.23 -22.61
N SER A 64 -34.57 -19.61 -22.67
CA SER A 64 -33.97 -19.27 -23.94
C SER A 64 -32.49 -19.08 -23.76
N SER A 65 -31.77 -20.08 -24.20
CA SER A 65 -30.34 -20.05 -24.45
C SER A 65 -29.93 -18.84 -25.31
N ASN A 66 -29.18 -17.92 -24.72
CA ASN A 66 -28.34 -17.04 -25.52
C ASN A 66 -26.92 -17.06 -24.94
N LYS A 67 -26.07 -17.87 -25.57
CA LYS A 67 -24.63 -17.82 -25.47
C LYS A 67 -24.18 -16.45 -25.92
N ASN A 68 -24.01 -15.53 -25.02
CA ASN A 68 -23.19 -14.37 -25.25
C ASN A 68 -21.87 -14.61 -24.52
N SER A 69 -20.92 -15.17 -25.23
CA SER A 69 -19.53 -15.15 -24.85
C SER A 69 -19.10 -13.66 -24.85
N SER A 70 -19.16 -13.05 -23.69
CA SER A 70 -18.42 -11.83 -23.46
C SER A 70 -16.94 -12.20 -23.53
N SER A 71 -16.36 -12.01 -24.71
CA SER A 71 -14.92 -11.87 -24.86
C SER A 71 -14.54 -10.71 -23.93
N ALA A 72 -13.97 -11.08 -22.77
CA ALA A 72 -13.18 -10.13 -21.98
C ALA A 72 -12.13 -9.61 -22.94
N ASP A 73 -12.18 -8.36 -23.31
CA ASP A 73 -11.14 -7.63 -24.00
C ASP A 73 -9.87 -7.77 -23.16
N ASN A 74 -9.08 -8.76 -23.50
CA ASN A 74 -7.72 -8.94 -23.01
C ASN A 74 -6.86 -7.88 -23.71
N LYS A 75 -7.11 -6.61 -23.38
CA LYS A 75 -6.26 -5.51 -23.76
C LYS A 75 -4.95 -5.74 -23.00
N THR A 76 -4.02 -6.45 -23.65
CA THR A 76 -2.63 -6.59 -23.17
C THR A 76 -2.13 -5.18 -22.90
N THR A 77 -2.09 -4.80 -21.63
CA THR A 77 -1.55 -3.51 -21.24
C THR A 77 -0.10 -3.51 -21.65
N ASP A 78 0.27 -2.62 -22.58
CA ASP A 78 1.66 -2.46 -22.99
C ASP A 78 2.48 -2.09 -21.74
N THR A 79 3.53 -2.86 -21.46
CA THR A 79 4.31 -2.72 -20.24
C THR A 79 5.75 -2.38 -20.53
N LYS A 80 6.43 -1.74 -19.58
CA LYS A 80 7.87 -1.58 -19.52
C LYS A 80 8.43 -2.22 -18.25
N VAL A 81 9.72 -2.55 -18.26
CA VAL A 81 10.43 -3.07 -17.09
C VAL A 81 11.15 -1.93 -16.40
N ILE A 82 10.92 -1.80 -15.09
CA ILE A 82 11.68 -0.93 -14.20
C ILE A 82 12.46 -1.77 -13.20
N GLY A 83 13.52 -1.23 -12.62
CA GLY A 83 14.31 -1.94 -11.62
C GLY A 83 15.80 -1.82 -11.82
N SER A 84 16.55 -2.53 -10.99
CA SER A 84 18.00 -2.67 -11.06
C SER A 84 18.45 -4.04 -10.55
N GLU A 85 19.69 -4.40 -10.80
CA GLU A 85 20.30 -5.63 -10.26
C GLU A 85 20.29 -5.67 -8.72
N GLU A 86 20.27 -4.50 -8.08
CA GLU A 86 20.26 -4.41 -6.63
C GLU A 86 18.87 -4.63 -6.04
N TYR A 87 17.79 -4.13 -6.70
CA TYR A 87 16.44 -4.10 -6.13
C TYR A 87 15.47 -5.07 -6.81
N GLY A 88 15.94 -5.78 -7.85
CA GLY A 88 15.10 -6.58 -8.72
C GLY A 88 14.37 -5.73 -9.77
N TYR A 89 13.60 -6.39 -10.59
CA TYR A 89 12.89 -5.83 -11.73
C TYR A 89 11.41 -6.21 -11.68
N VAL A 90 10.54 -5.30 -12.11
CA VAL A 90 9.10 -5.55 -12.28
C VAL A 90 8.60 -4.93 -13.57
N LYS A 91 7.44 -5.39 -14.04
CA LYS A 91 6.71 -4.75 -15.14
C LYS A 91 5.73 -3.73 -14.57
N VAL A 92 5.68 -2.57 -15.23
CA VAL A 92 4.68 -1.53 -14.97
C VAL A 92 4.06 -1.11 -16.31
N PRO A 93 2.89 -0.46 -16.35
CA PRO A 93 2.35 0.11 -17.57
C PRO A 93 3.36 1.03 -18.27
N LYS A 94 3.41 1.00 -19.59
CA LYS A 94 4.43 1.69 -20.37
C LYS A 94 4.36 3.22 -20.24
N ASP A 95 3.18 3.74 -20.02
CA ASP A 95 2.90 5.16 -19.82
C ASP A 95 3.24 5.70 -18.44
N TRP A 96 3.60 4.81 -17.49
CA TRP A 96 4.05 5.24 -16.17
C TRP A 96 5.39 5.96 -16.25
N ILE A 97 5.60 6.94 -15.37
CA ILE A 97 6.75 7.83 -15.35
C ILE A 97 7.68 7.41 -14.21
N ASP A 98 8.96 7.18 -14.55
CA ASP A 98 9.98 6.87 -13.56
C ASP A 98 10.41 8.18 -12.88
N PHE A 99 10.49 8.17 -11.56
CA PHE A 99 10.90 9.34 -10.80
C PHE A 99 11.80 8.94 -9.62
N LYS A 100 12.46 9.93 -9.04
CA LYS A 100 13.20 9.77 -7.78
C LYS A 100 12.53 10.62 -6.72
N ASP A 101 12.48 10.08 -5.52
CA ASP A 101 12.01 10.84 -4.37
C ASP A 101 12.84 12.14 -4.22
N ILE A 102 12.12 13.22 -3.97
CA ILE A 102 12.70 14.57 -3.73
C ILE A 102 13.68 14.58 -2.55
N ASN A 103 13.50 13.65 -1.60
CA ASN A 103 14.37 13.51 -0.43
C ASN A 103 15.64 12.69 -0.69
N GLY A 104 15.89 12.30 -1.95
CA GLY A 104 17.15 11.68 -2.35
C GLY A 104 17.32 10.23 -1.95
N GLY A 105 16.22 9.48 -1.76
CA GLY A 105 16.24 8.04 -1.57
C GLY A 105 16.86 7.32 -2.78
N ASN A 106 17.40 6.13 -2.54
CA ASN A 106 17.93 5.26 -3.61
C ASN A 106 16.84 4.36 -4.23
N ASP A 107 15.59 4.55 -3.84
CA ASP A 107 14.46 3.77 -4.31
C ASP A 107 14.26 3.92 -5.81
N ILE A 108 13.83 2.84 -6.46
CA ILE A 108 13.36 2.91 -7.84
C ILE A 108 11.85 3.03 -7.78
N GLN A 109 11.34 4.08 -8.38
CA GLN A 109 9.93 4.42 -8.35
C GLN A 109 9.41 4.70 -9.75
N SER A 110 8.17 4.29 -9.99
CA SER A 110 7.40 4.63 -11.18
C SER A 110 5.96 4.88 -10.80
N SER A 111 5.34 5.87 -11.40
CA SER A 111 3.96 6.27 -11.11
C SER A 111 3.15 6.49 -12.38
N ASP A 112 1.85 6.45 -12.24
CA ASP A 112 0.95 6.96 -13.26
C ASP A 112 1.12 8.50 -13.43
N THR A 113 0.49 9.06 -14.43
CA THR A 113 0.57 10.49 -14.74
C THR A 113 -0.02 11.39 -13.65
N SER A 114 -0.87 10.84 -12.78
CA SER A 114 -1.43 11.57 -11.63
C SER A 114 -0.49 11.60 -10.42
N SER A 115 0.56 10.78 -10.43
CA SER A 115 1.47 10.53 -9.29
C SER A 115 0.75 10.00 -8.05
N TYR A 116 -0.47 9.47 -8.21
CA TYR A 116 -1.25 8.90 -7.12
C TYR A 116 -0.98 7.41 -6.94
N ASN A 117 -0.84 6.70 -8.06
CA ASN A 117 -0.52 5.27 -8.10
C ASN A 117 0.98 5.11 -8.31
N VAL A 118 1.66 4.43 -7.38
CA VAL A 118 3.13 4.33 -7.38
C VAL A 118 3.56 2.90 -7.12
N VAL A 119 4.59 2.45 -7.81
CA VAL A 119 5.36 1.24 -7.47
C VAL A 119 6.74 1.67 -6.99
N THR A 120 7.19 1.07 -5.89
CA THR A 120 8.52 1.31 -5.31
C THR A 120 9.27 0.00 -5.12
N LEU A 121 10.55 -0.03 -5.53
CA LEU A 121 11.48 -1.14 -5.29
C LEU A 121 12.64 -0.66 -4.43
N ASN A 122 13.00 -1.46 -3.43
CA ASN A 122 14.15 -1.22 -2.56
C ASN A 122 14.58 -2.54 -1.89
N ILE A 123 15.59 -2.47 -1.03
CA ILE A 123 16.02 -3.53 -0.12
C ILE A 123 16.17 -2.98 1.31
N PHE A 124 16.06 -3.85 2.28
CA PHE A 124 16.50 -3.54 3.65
C PHE A 124 17.99 -3.87 3.77
N ARG A 125 18.80 -2.90 4.15
CA ARG A 125 20.25 -3.10 4.39
C ARG A 125 20.51 -3.42 5.86
N PRO A 126 21.59 -4.17 6.20
CA PRO A 126 21.97 -4.45 7.57
C PRO A 126 22.02 -3.20 8.45
N SER A 127 22.61 -2.12 7.93
CA SER A 127 22.69 -0.83 8.63
C SER A 127 21.34 -0.21 8.99
N GLN A 128 20.33 -0.37 8.12
CA GLN A 128 18.96 0.10 8.37
C GLN A 128 18.25 -0.75 9.42
N LEU A 129 18.63 -2.01 9.55
CA LEU A 129 18.08 -2.93 10.53
C LEU A 129 18.87 -2.91 11.86
N GLY A 130 20.01 -2.22 11.91
CA GLY A 130 20.87 -2.16 13.10
C GLY A 130 21.54 -3.49 13.46
N ILE A 131 21.81 -4.35 12.46
CA ILE A 131 22.40 -5.67 12.62
C ILE A 131 23.69 -5.80 11.80
N SER A 132 24.52 -6.81 12.13
CA SER A 132 25.71 -7.15 11.37
C SER A 132 25.36 -7.87 10.05
N GLU A 133 26.32 -7.91 9.12
CA GLU A 133 26.20 -8.69 7.88
C GLU A 133 25.96 -10.19 8.14
N ALA A 134 26.61 -10.74 9.16
CA ALA A 134 26.43 -12.14 9.54
C ALA A 134 25.01 -12.45 10.06
N GLU A 135 24.44 -11.54 10.83
CA GLU A 135 23.05 -11.64 11.29
C GLU A 135 22.08 -11.47 10.13
N TYR A 136 22.37 -10.52 9.22
CA TYR A 136 21.55 -10.27 8.04
C TYR A 136 21.49 -11.48 7.10
N ALA A 137 22.60 -12.18 6.91
CA ALA A 137 22.62 -13.38 6.08
C ALA A 137 21.65 -14.47 6.57
N SER A 138 21.39 -14.54 7.87
CA SER A 138 20.52 -15.54 8.51
C SER A 138 19.15 -15.03 8.95
N ILE A 139 18.85 -13.72 8.80
CA ILE A 139 17.59 -13.16 9.28
C ILE A 139 16.39 -13.71 8.51
N ASP A 140 15.33 -14.04 9.24
CA ASP A 140 14.04 -14.36 8.67
C ASP A 140 13.34 -13.06 8.22
N PRO A 141 12.92 -12.94 6.95
CA PRO A 141 12.18 -11.77 6.47
C PRO A 141 10.90 -11.48 7.25
N LYS A 142 10.34 -12.49 7.95
CA LYS A 142 9.22 -12.30 8.88
C LYS A 142 9.51 -11.31 9.98
N LEU A 143 10.73 -11.30 10.51
CA LEU A 143 11.10 -10.36 11.59
C LEU A 143 11.08 -8.92 11.08
N VAL A 144 11.55 -8.70 9.84
CA VAL A 144 11.52 -7.40 9.19
C VAL A 144 10.07 -6.99 8.90
N ALA A 145 9.26 -7.90 8.36
CA ALA A 145 7.84 -7.65 8.10
C ALA A 145 7.07 -7.29 9.37
N ASN A 146 7.29 -8.02 10.47
CA ASN A 146 6.67 -7.70 11.77
C ASN A 146 7.08 -6.32 12.28
N SER A 147 8.34 -5.93 12.09
CA SER A 147 8.82 -4.60 12.49
C SER A 147 8.15 -3.48 11.69
N VAL A 148 8.03 -3.67 10.37
CA VAL A 148 7.32 -2.72 9.49
C VAL A 148 5.83 -2.65 9.86
N TYR A 149 5.18 -3.81 10.06
CA TYR A 149 3.79 -3.90 10.49
C TYR A 149 3.54 -3.11 11.77
N SER A 150 4.32 -3.40 12.83
CA SER A 150 4.18 -2.72 14.13
C SER A 150 4.40 -1.21 14.01
N LYS A 151 5.32 -0.76 13.16
CA LYS A 151 5.54 0.66 12.94
C LYS A 151 4.36 1.32 12.25
N GLN A 152 3.78 0.67 11.25
CA GLN A 152 2.59 1.17 10.55
C GLN A 152 1.35 1.16 11.46
N GLU A 153 1.16 0.10 12.25
CA GLU A 153 0.06 -0.03 13.20
C GLU A 153 0.05 1.09 14.25
N ASN A 154 1.23 1.54 14.67
CA ASN A 154 1.38 2.65 15.62
C ASN A 154 1.36 4.04 14.95
N SER A 155 1.19 4.10 13.63
CA SER A 155 1.14 5.36 12.89
C SER A 155 -0.29 5.86 12.76
N GLN A 156 -0.50 7.15 13.02
CA GLN A 156 -1.80 7.81 12.81
C GLN A 156 -2.17 7.99 11.33
N MET A 157 -1.28 7.63 10.41
CA MET A 157 -1.52 7.75 8.97
C MET A 157 -2.42 6.65 8.42
N PHE A 158 -2.53 5.53 9.13
CA PHE A 158 -3.24 4.35 8.64
C PHE A 158 -4.53 4.11 9.42
N GLU A 159 -5.63 3.94 8.68
CA GLU A 159 -6.94 3.58 9.23
C GLU A 159 -7.06 2.07 9.47
N LYS A 160 -6.52 1.29 8.53
CA LYS A 160 -6.58 -0.18 8.56
C LYS A 160 -5.24 -0.77 8.19
N ILE A 161 -4.90 -1.86 8.88
CA ILE A 161 -3.71 -2.65 8.59
C ILE A 161 -4.02 -4.13 8.74
N SER A 162 -3.48 -4.95 7.85
CA SER A 162 -3.53 -6.40 7.94
C SER A 162 -2.29 -7.02 7.32
N GLY A 163 -1.86 -8.16 7.89
CA GLY A 163 -0.76 -8.97 7.39
C GLY A 163 -1.26 -10.23 6.71
N THR A 164 -0.71 -10.57 5.55
CA THR A 164 -0.98 -11.81 4.83
C THR A 164 0.31 -12.41 4.28
N LYS A 165 0.20 -13.53 3.57
CA LYS A 165 1.28 -14.13 2.80
C LYS A 165 0.87 -14.22 1.34
N SER A 166 1.83 -14.04 0.45
CA SER A 166 1.67 -14.23 -0.99
C SER A 166 2.97 -14.74 -1.59
N LYS A 167 3.02 -14.77 -2.92
CA LYS A 167 4.25 -15.02 -3.68
C LYS A 167 4.51 -13.84 -4.60
N ILE A 168 5.80 -13.52 -4.76
CA ILE A 168 6.26 -12.50 -5.69
C ILE A 168 7.50 -13.02 -6.43
N GLY A 169 7.45 -13.10 -7.75
CA GLY A 169 8.52 -13.67 -8.55
C GLY A 169 8.85 -15.13 -8.17
N GLY A 170 7.89 -15.87 -7.61
CA GLY A 170 8.08 -17.22 -7.09
C GLY A 170 8.55 -17.30 -5.64
N TYR A 171 9.00 -16.22 -5.02
CA TYR A 171 9.45 -16.17 -3.63
C TYR A 171 8.26 -16.03 -2.68
N ASP A 172 8.35 -16.67 -1.50
CA ASP A 172 7.37 -16.48 -0.42
C ASP A 172 7.54 -15.09 0.19
N ALA A 173 6.47 -14.33 0.24
CA ALA A 173 6.46 -12.96 0.73
C ALA A 173 5.51 -12.77 1.91
N TYR A 174 5.91 -11.91 2.85
CA TYR A 174 5.03 -11.33 3.86
C TYR A 174 4.46 -10.04 3.29
N VAL A 175 3.14 -9.93 3.28
CA VAL A 175 2.42 -8.81 2.68
C VAL A 175 1.71 -8.02 3.76
N ILE A 176 1.96 -6.72 3.79
CA ILE A 176 1.29 -5.78 4.67
C ILE A 176 0.36 -4.94 3.83
N ASN A 177 -0.94 -5.04 4.10
CA ASN A 177 -1.98 -4.28 3.42
C ASN A 177 -2.45 -3.19 4.36
N THR A 178 -2.35 -1.95 3.92
CA THR A 178 -2.80 -0.79 4.67
C THR A 178 -3.76 0.07 3.87
N LEU A 179 -4.68 0.71 4.57
CA LEU A 179 -5.51 1.79 4.07
C LEU A 179 -5.15 3.04 4.87
N THR A 180 -4.75 4.09 4.17
CA THR A 180 -4.47 5.38 4.82
C THR A 180 -5.77 6.07 5.20
N ASN A 181 -5.72 6.98 6.16
CA ASN A 181 -6.86 7.83 6.54
C ASN A 181 -7.30 8.81 5.41
N THR A 182 -6.52 8.90 4.34
CA THR A 182 -6.88 9.63 3.11
C THR A 182 -7.53 8.75 2.04
N GLY A 183 -7.74 7.46 2.34
CA GLY A 183 -8.37 6.51 1.42
C GLY A 183 -7.41 5.86 0.41
N LYS A 184 -6.11 6.11 0.49
CA LYS A 184 -5.10 5.49 -0.37
C LYS A 184 -4.75 4.10 0.17
N TYR A 185 -4.76 3.10 -0.69
CA TYR A 185 -4.27 1.76 -0.37
C TYR A 185 -2.76 1.71 -0.51
N PHE A 186 -2.12 0.91 0.35
CA PHE A 186 -0.70 0.68 0.33
C PHE A 186 -0.41 -0.79 0.63
N ILE A 187 0.25 -1.47 -0.30
CA ILE A 187 0.55 -2.90 -0.20
C ILE A 187 2.06 -3.07 -0.26
N THR A 188 2.62 -3.69 0.76
CA THR A 188 4.06 -3.88 0.90
C THR A 188 4.39 -5.36 0.92
N TYR A 189 5.28 -5.79 0.04
CA TYR A 189 5.87 -7.12 0.01
C TYR A 189 7.25 -7.08 0.64
N ILE A 190 7.50 -7.99 1.59
CA ILE A 190 8.80 -8.18 2.23
C ILE A 190 9.17 -9.65 2.09
N PHE A 191 10.28 -9.93 1.43
CA PHE A 191 10.71 -11.29 1.12
C PHE A 191 12.22 -11.36 0.95
N LYS A 192 12.76 -12.58 1.01
CA LYS A 192 14.17 -12.85 0.76
C LYS A 192 14.31 -13.57 -0.57
N ALA A 193 15.14 -13.04 -1.46
CA ALA A 193 15.42 -13.65 -2.76
C ALA A 193 16.75 -14.45 -2.75
N ASP A 194 17.06 -15.08 -3.88
CA ASP A 194 18.24 -15.93 -4.03
C ASP A 194 19.57 -15.17 -3.92
N ASP A 195 19.56 -13.84 -4.08
CA ASP A 195 20.73 -12.99 -3.86
C ASP A 195 21.02 -12.77 -2.34
N GLY A 196 20.22 -13.37 -1.46
CA GLY A 196 20.34 -13.29 -0.02
C GLY A 196 19.83 -11.98 0.59
N LYS A 197 19.35 -11.04 -0.21
CA LYS A 197 18.85 -9.75 0.27
C LYS A 197 17.39 -9.83 0.68
N ILE A 198 16.99 -8.96 1.60
CA ILE A 198 15.60 -8.73 1.94
C ILE A 198 15.06 -7.60 1.08
N HIS A 199 14.23 -7.97 0.11
CA HIS A 199 13.61 -7.04 -0.81
C HIS A 199 12.35 -6.41 -0.21
N TYR A 200 12.13 -5.18 -0.63
CA TYR A 200 10.94 -4.39 -0.38
C TYR A 200 10.34 -4.00 -1.73
N THR A 201 9.11 -4.39 -1.94
CA THR A 201 8.33 -3.94 -3.10
C THR A 201 7.01 -3.41 -2.59
N SER A 202 6.64 -2.18 -2.96
CA SER A 202 5.34 -1.64 -2.60
C SER A 202 4.56 -1.14 -3.80
N ILE A 203 3.25 -1.20 -3.66
CA ILE A 203 2.28 -0.65 -4.61
C ILE A 203 1.33 0.20 -3.79
N GLU A 204 1.17 1.46 -4.16
CA GLU A 204 0.23 2.36 -3.50
C GLU A 204 -0.67 3.05 -4.51
N GLY A 205 -1.90 3.39 -4.11
CA GLY A 205 -2.84 4.08 -4.97
C GLY A 205 -4.30 3.76 -4.71
N ASP A 206 -5.11 3.92 -5.74
CA ASP A 206 -6.53 3.56 -5.72
C ASP A 206 -6.73 2.05 -5.88
N LYS A 207 -7.90 1.58 -5.42
CA LYS A 207 -8.24 0.16 -5.41
C LYS A 207 -8.25 -0.47 -6.81
N ASP A 208 -8.76 0.24 -7.80
CA ASP A 208 -8.95 -0.31 -9.15
C ASP A 208 -7.62 -0.49 -9.86
N THR A 209 -6.71 0.46 -9.69
CA THR A 209 -5.33 0.35 -10.19
C THR A 209 -4.59 -0.75 -9.47
N LEU A 210 -4.68 -0.84 -8.15
CA LEU A 210 -4.00 -1.89 -7.38
C LEU A 210 -4.49 -3.29 -7.76
N THR A 211 -5.77 -3.46 -8.02
CA THR A 211 -6.34 -4.76 -8.45
C THR A 211 -5.68 -5.27 -9.74
N LYS A 212 -5.26 -4.37 -10.63
CA LYS A 212 -4.56 -4.70 -11.88
C LYS A 212 -3.06 -4.85 -11.68
N MET A 213 -2.48 -4.04 -10.80
CA MET A 213 -1.03 -3.99 -10.59
C MET A 213 -0.52 -5.13 -9.72
N ILE A 214 -1.28 -5.59 -8.73
CA ILE A 214 -0.90 -6.70 -7.84
C ILE A 214 -0.46 -7.94 -8.63
N PRO A 215 -1.32 -8.55 -9.48
CA PRO A 215 -0.91 -9.73 -10.23
C PRO A 215 0.26 -9.45 -11.19
N LEU A 216 0.29 -8.27 -11.82
CA LEU A 216 1.38 -7.90 -12.72
C LEU A 216 2.73 -7.86 -11.98
N ILE A 217 2.78 -7.28 -10.78
CA ILE A 217 4.00 -7.18 -9.97
C ILE A 217 4.38 -8.56 -9.41
N GLU A 218 3.41 -9.31 -8.85
CA GLU A 218 3.64 -10.63 -8.28
C GLU A 218 4.22 -11.62 -9.31
N GLU A 219 3.72 -11.59 -10.55
CA GLU A 219 4.17 -12.47 -11.63
C GLU A 219 5.47 -12.01 -12.28
N SER A 220 5.72 -10.71 -12.34
CA SER A 220 6.84 -10.17 -13.11
C SER A 220 8.10 -9.88 -12.31
N TRP A 221 8.04 -9.90 -10.98
CA TRP A 221 9.24 -9.62 -10.19
C TRP A 221 10.35 -10.64 -10.46
N SER A 222 11.57 -10.16 -10.66
CA SER A 222 12.73 -10.99 -11.00
C SER A 222 14.03 -10.31 -10.58
N LEU A 223 15.06 -11.10 -10.24
CA LEU A 223 16.45 -10.62 -10.09
C LEU A 223 17.12 -10.27 -11.42
N LYS A 224 16.55 -10.71 -12.53
CA LYS A 224 17.10 -10.51 -13.87
C LYS A 224 16.12 -9.73 -14.73
N LYS A 225 16.65 -8.82 -15.53
CA LYS A 225 15.88 -8.04 -16.50
C LYS A 225 15.41 -8.91 -17.66
#